data_e82843ecf89875c219096759fcb831ae
#
_entry.id   e82843ecf89875c219096759fcb831ae
#
_cell.length_a   1.000
_cell.length_b   1.000
_cell.length_c   1.000
_cell.angle_alpha   90.00
_cell.angle_beta   90.00
_cell.angle_gamma   90.00
#
_symmetry.space_group_name_H-M   'P 1'
#
loop_
_entity.id
_entity.type
_entity.pdbx_description
1 polymer ?
#
loop_
_entity_poly.entity_id
_entity_poly.type
_entity_poly.pdbx_seq_one_letter_code
_entity_poly.pdbx_strand_id
1 'polypeptide(L)'
;MSVGSELELRTTLQHIVDGAAELTGARYAALGTTDPGQDGLTEIRTGGAEPPPPGVLSVPIHVHDEVFGHLHLAGKRHDAPFTAEDEQLLHVLAAQAGIAIGNARLYETARQRERWIEGAAAITTALLTGERAADALVTVAEGARALADAAAGVILQRTAAGGMEIVTASTYEDPGDIVGTTIEPGSPVLVQLLGGEPVFIDDSATDPRMTTHVRHRFGPSMMLPLQADGRLIGTLALPRRPGDRPYTSVERLLATQFASQAALALVLADAQHSRERLAVYEDRDRIARDLHDLVVQRLFATGMMLESTQRRTDESDEAHELLGRAVDELQSTIQEVRTAIFALQQPPAEAPTTLRGKVLRETAAASALLGFQPSTHFKGPVDALVPDQVATPLLTALRRALTTASRRPGVSRLEITVDVTRPLSDGRDVVRLTVDGDSDDNVGGTAVSWQSPL
;
A
#
# COMPACT_ATOMS: atom_id res chain seq x y z
N MET A 1 16.31 3.23 -23.38
CA MET A 1 17.55 2.58 -23.90
C MET A 1 18.74 3.02 -23.06
N SER A 2 19.68 2.11 -22.77
CA SER A 2 20.94 2.52 -22.11
C SER A 2 21.77 3.34 -23.13
N VAL A 3 22.23 4.50 -22.74
CA VAL A 3 23.03 5.42 -23.57
C VAL A 3 24.22 4.68 -24.25
N GLY A 4 24.76 3.64 -23.63
CA GLY A 4 25.86 2.83 -24.17
C GLY A 4 25.47 1.96 -25.37
N SER A 5 24.36 1.19 -25.26
CA SER A 5 23.93 0.29 -26.36
C SER A 5 23.35 1.05 -27.54
N GLU A 6 22.70 2.19 -27.30
CA GLU A 6 22.24 3.09 -28.35
C GLU A 6 23.42 3.74 -29.10
N LEU A 7 24.46 4.12 -28.36
CA LEU A 7 25.68 4.68 -28.94
C LEU A 7 26.41 3.63 -29.81
N GLU A 8 26.50 2.38 -29.36
CA GLU A 8 27.10 1.27 -30.12
C GLU A 8 26.31 0.93 -31.39
N LEU A 9 24.95 0.85 -31.28
CA LEU A 9 24.11 0.62 -32.46
C LEU A 9 24.24 1.76 -33.45
N ARG A 10 24.14 3.01 -33.02
CA ARG A 10 24.28 4.19 -33.86
C ARG A 10 25.66 4.22 -34.56
N THR A 11 26.75 3.90 -33.83
CA THR A 11 28.09 3.81 -34.38
C THR A 11 28.18 2.71 -35.45
N THR A 12 27.63 1.54 -35.20
CA THR A 12 27.59 0.43 -36.16
C THR A 12 26.83 0.80 -37.43
N LEU A 13 25.66 1.39 -37.29
CA LEU A 13 24.83 1.85 -38.41
C LEU A 13 25.50 2.98 -39.18
N GLN A 14 26.22 3.91 -38.51
CA GLN A 14 27.01 4.94 -39.16
C GLN A 14 28.11 4.33 -40.01
N HIS A 15 28.85 3.33 -39.51
CA HIS A 15 29.89 2.62 -40.27
C HIS A 15 29.31 1.91 -41.50
N ILE A 16 28.09 1.37 -41.40
CA ILE A 16 27.41 0.73 -42.56
C ILE A 16 27.06 1.78 -43.62
N VAL A 17 26.52 2.93 -43.19
CA VAL A 17 26.17 4.05 -44.10
C VAL A 17 27.44 4.63 -44.78
N ASP A 18 28.48 4.87 -44.01
CA ASP A 18 29.75 5.39 -44.53
C ASP A 18 30.44 4.36 -45.48
N GLY A 19 30.41 3.09 -45.10
CA GLY A 19 30.91 1.98 -45.96
C GLY A 19 30.11 1.84 -47.25
N ALA A 20 28.80 2.02 -47.19
CA ALA A 20 27.95 2.00 -48.39
C ALA A 20 28.32 3.13 -49.35
N ALA A 21 28.56 4.34 -48.85
CA ALA A 21 28.99 5.47 -49.66
C ALA A 21 30.38 5.24 -50.26
N GLU A 22 31.35 4.75 -49.48
CA GLU A 22 32.71 4.53 -49.90
C GLU A 22 32.83 3.42 -50.97
N LEU A 23 32.21 2.28 -50.73
CA LEU A 23 32.33 1.11 -51.61
C LEU A 23 31.61 1.27 -52.94
N THR A 24 30.47 2.02 -52.98
CA THR A 24 29.75 2.30 -54.20
C THR A 24 30.17 3.57 -54.89
N GLY A 25 30.96 4.40 -54.22
CA GLY A 25 31.33 5.73 -54.71
C GLY A 25 30.18 6.72 -54.72
N ALA A 26 29.16 6.50 -53.91
CA ALA A 26 28.04 7.44 -53.72
C ALA A 26 28.53 8.70 -52.99
N ARG A 27 27.93 9.87 -53.36
CA ARG A 27 28.19 11.12 -52.64
C ARG A 27 27.33 11.26 -51.39
N TYR A 28 26.23 10.52 -51.35
CA TYR A 28 25.25 10.55 -50.28
C TYR A 28 24.80 9.11 -49.97
N ALA A 29 24.82 8.74 -48.71
CA ALA A 29 24.15 7.55 -48.19
C ALA A 29 23.37 7.88 -46.94
N ALA A 30 22.22 7.27 -46.78
CA ALA A 30 21.38 7.46 -45.61
C ALA A 30 20.62 6.17 -45.24
N LEU A 31 20.43 5.97 -43.94
CA LEU A 31 19.55 4.97 -43.37
C LEU A 31 18.37 5.72 -42.74
N GLY A 32 17.16 5.50 -43.25
CA GLY A 32 15.92 6.07 -42.70
C GLY A 32 15.00 5.00 -42.19
N THR A 33 14.27 5.26 -41.08
CA THR A 33 13.29 4.33 -40.51
C THR A 33 11.90 4.62 -41.04
N THR A 34 11.05 3.58 -41.16
CA THR A 34 9.66 3.74 -41.57
C THR A 34 8.77 4.24 -40.42
N ASP A 35 9.18 4.05 -39.17
CA ASP A 35 8.47 4.54 -37.98
C ASP A 35 9.43 5.31 -37.05
N PRO A 36 9.50 6.64 -37.18
CA PRO A 36 10.39 7.46 -36.36
C PRO A 36 10.10 7.47 -34.86
N GLY A 37 8.93 6.95 -34.46
CA GLY A 37 8.46 7.02 -33.05
C GLY A 37 8.88 5.85 -32.18
N GLN A 38 9.27 4.69 -32.76
CA GLN A 38 9.52 3.49 -31.97
C GLN A 38 10.93 3.37 -31.38
N ASP A 39 11.97 3.80 -32.09
CA ASP A 39 13.37 3.52 -31.71
C ASP A 39 14.26 4.74 -31.50
N GLY A 40 13.76 5.96 -31.65
CA GLY A 40 14.57 7.19 -31.53
C GLY A 40 15.61 7.38 -32.66
N LEU A 41 15.67 6.46 -33.63
CA LEU A 41 16.52 6.52 -34.81
C LEU A 41 15.74 7.17 -35.96
N THR A 42 15.86 8.48 -36.12
CA THR A 42 15.15 9.20 -37.17
C THR A 42 15.83 9.06 -38.52
N GLU A 43 17.12 9.27 -38.59
CA GLU A 43 17.91 9.15 -39.82
C GLU A 43 19.41 9.16 -39.50
N ILE A 44 20.19 8.31 -40.17
CA ILE A 44 21.66 8.31 -40.13
C ILE A 44 22.14 8.63 -41.54
N ARG A 45 23.03 9.62 -41.68
CA ARG A 45 23.49 10.12 -42.97
C ARG A 45 25.01 10.22 -43.02
N THR A 46 25.61 10.08 -44.24
CA THR A 46 26.94 10.57 -44.48
C THR A 46 26.96 12.10 -44.43
N GLY A 47 28.03 12.69 -43.90
CA GLY A 47 28.12 14.11 -43.57
C GLY A 47 27.75 15.07 -44.72
N GLY A 48 26.87 16.01 -44.39
CA GLY A 48 26.43 17.09 -45.24
C GLY A 48 24.93 17.27 -45.33
N ALA A 49 24.41 18.47 -45.08
CA ALA A 49 23.00 18.80 -44.94
C ALA A 49 22.27 19.08 -46.26
N GLU A 50 22.72 18.59 -47.39
CA GLU A 50 22.03 18.78 -48.67
C GLU A 50 20.99 17.70 -48.97
N PRO A 51 19.84 18.05 -49.55
CA PRO A 51 18.84 17.06 -49.95
C PRO A 51 19.43 16.12 -51.02
N PRO A 52 18.99 14.82 -51.01
CA PRO A 52 19.54 13.85 -51.93
C PRO A 52 19.38 14.29 -53.39
N PRO A 53 20.45 14.18 -54.22
CA PRO A 53 20.37 14.46 -55.63
C PRO A 53 19.43 13.46 -56.35
N PRO A 54 18.88 13.78 -57.56
CA PRO A 54 18.08 12.86 -58.32
C PRO A 54 18.84 11.59 -58.69
N GLY A 55 18.18 10.42 -58.65
CA GLY A 55 18.80 9.12 -58.94
C GLY A 55 19.15 8.38 -57.66
N VAL A 56 18.15 8.03 -56.84
CA VAL A 56 18.30 7.33 -55.58
C VAL A 56 18.22 5.82 -55.83
N LEU A 57 19.24 5.07 -55.43
CA LEU A 57 19.15 3.62 -55.24
C LEU A 57 18.71 3.35 -53.79
N SER A 58 17.65 2.57 -53.63
CA SER A 58 17.05 2.32 -52.29
C SER A 58 16.77 0.84 -52.11
N VAL A 59 17.19 0.28 -50.97
CA VAL A 59 16.90 -1.11 -50.59
C VAL A 59 16.29 -1.15 -49.20
N PRO A 60 15.32 -2.06 -48.97
CA PRO A 60 14.73 -2.21 -47.65
C PRO A 60 15.71 -2.91 -46.68
N ILE A 61 15.66 -2.49 -45.42
CA ILE A 61 16.33 -3.13 -44.30
C ILE A 61 15.30 -4.00 -43.61
N HIS A 62 15.49 -5.31 -43.61
CA HIS A 62 14.63 -6.27 -42.97
C HIS A 62 15.19 -6.63 -41.59
N VAL A 63 14.33 -6.55 -40.57
CA VAL A 63 14.58 -7.11 -39.25
C VAL A 63 13.56 -8.22 -39.04
N HIS A 64 14.00 -9.48 -39.14
CA HIS A 64 13.14 -10.65 -39.29
C HIS A 64 12.23 -10.52 -40.52
N ASP A 65 10.92 -10.57 -40.34
CA ASP A 65 9.93 -10.47 -41.43
C ASP A 65 9.36 -9.07 -41.66
N GLU A 66 9.86 -8.06 -40.91
CA GLU A 66 9.39 -6.68 -41.01
C GLU A 66 10.39 -5.75 -41.68
N VAL A 67 9.89 -4.81 -42.49
CA VAL A 67 10.71 -3.74 -43.05
C VAL A 67 10.90 -2.66 -41.99
N PHE A 68 12.11 -2.58 -41.43
CA PHE A 68 12.47 -1.57 -40.44
C PHE A 68 12.64 -0.19 -41.03
N GLY A 69 13.21 -0.13 -42.23
CA GLY A 69 13.55 1.11 -42.90
C GLY A 69 14.19 0.87 -44.24
N HIS A 70 14.86 1.85 -44.76
CA HIS A 70 15.52 1.81 -46.07
C HIS A 70 16.94 2.35 -45.97
N LEU A 71 17.87 1.70 -46.73
CA LEU A 71 19.20 2.20 -46.98
C LEU A 71 19.20 2.84 -48.37
N HIS A 72 19.57 4.12 -48.42
CA HIS A 72 19.52 4.93 -49.64
C HIS A 72 20.91 5.37 -50.04
N LEU A 73 21.17 5.34 -51.35
CA LEU A 73 22.35 5.94 -52.00
C LEU A 73 21.94 6.97 -53.04
N ALA A 74 22.64 8.09 -53.12
CA ALA A 74 22.35 9.08 -54.13
C ALA A 74 23.65 9.75 -54.65
N GLY A 75 23.65 10.11 -55.96
CA GLY A 75 24.75 10.81 -56.62
C GLY A 75 26.06 10.03 -56.64
N LYS A 76 26.27 9.14 -57.60
CA LYS A 76 27.53 8.44 -57.81
C LYS A 76 28.60 9.42 -58.29
N ARG A 77 29.88 9.20 -57.87
CA ARG A 77 31.01 10.00 -58.36
C ARG A 77 31.07 9.96 -59.87
N HIS A 78 31.43 11.10 -60.46
CA HIS A 78 31.45 11.32 -61.94
C HIS A 78 30.09 11.18 -62.61
N ASP A 79 28.97 11.38 -61.86
CA ASP A 79 27.58 11.31 -62.33
C ASP A 79 27.27 10.01 -63.11
N ALA A 80 27.96 8.93 -62.81
CA ALA A 80 27.73 7.61 -63.34
C ALA A 80 26.41 6.97 -62.75
N PRO A 81 25.67 6.17 -63.49
CA PRO A 81 24.54 5.43 -62.93
C PRO A 81 25.03 4.35 -61.95
N PHE A 82 24.21 4.02 -60.98
CA PHE A 82 24.45 2.86 -60.11
C PHE A 82 24.31 1.57 -60.93
N THR A 83 25.19 0.61 -60.67
CA THR A 83 25.26 -0.67 -61.37
C THR A 83 24.51 -1.76 -60.56
N ALA A 84 24.30 -2.93 -61.21
CA ALA A 84 23.74 -4.09 -60.49
C ALA A 84 24.69 -4.58 -59.37
N GLU A 85 26.00 -4.39 -59.46
CA GLU A 85 26.96 -4.66 -58.39
C GLU A 85 26.77 -3.74 -57.19
N ASP A 86 26.51 -2.43 -57.42
CA ASP A 86 26.18 -1.47 -56.38
C ASP A 86 24.91 -1.87 -55.62
N GLU A 87 23.90 -2.32 -56.37
CA GLU A 87 22.63 -2.79 -55.80
C GLU A 87 22.84 -4.05 -54.94
N GLN A 88 23.58 -5.03 -55.43
CA GLN A 88 23.90 -6.24 -54.68
C GLN A 88 24.69 -5.91 -53.40
N LEU A 89 25.67 -5.04 -53.49
CA LEU A 89 26.45 -4.59 -52.34
C LEU A 89 25.53 -3.89 -51.31
N LEU A 90 24.64 -3.03 -51.79
CA LEU A 90 23.69 -2.33 -50.90
C LEU A 90 22.73 -3.31 -50.21
N HIS A 91 22.29 -4.37 -50.90
CA HIS A 91 21.51 -5.45 -50.29
C HIS A 91 22.27 -6.17 -49.17
N VAL A 92 23.56 -6.45 -49.36
CA VAL A 92 24.39 -7.07 -48.33
C VAL A 92 24.54 -6.17 -47.12
N LEU A 93 24.79 -4.87 -47.34
CA LEU A 93 24.91 -3.90 -46.26
C LEU A 93 23.56 -3.65 -45.52
N ALA A 94 22.45 -3.64 -46.26
CA ALA A 94 21.12 -3.58 -45.66
C ALA A 94 20.80 -4.80 -44.78
N ALA A 95 21.22 -6.00 -45.24
CA ALA A 95 21.10 -7.23 -44.45
C ALA A 95 21.95 -7.16 -43.16
N GLN A 96 23.19 -6.66 -43.26
CA GLN A 96 24.07 -6.43 -42.09
C GLN A 96 23.42 -5.43 -41.11
N ALA A 97 22.86 -4.34 -41.61
CA ALA A 97 22.14 -3.36 -40.78
C ALA A 97 20.96 -4.01 -40.08
N GLY A 98 20.16 -4.83 -40.77
CA GLY A 98 19.04 -5.56 -40.19
C GLY A 98 19.45 -6.50 -39.06
N ILE A 99 20.57 -7.24 -39.24
CA ILE A 99 21.12 -8.10 -38.20
C ILE A 99 21.56 -7.27 -36.98
N ALA A 100 22.28 -6.16 -37.20
CA ALA A 100 22.74 -5.30 -36.11
C ALA A 100 21.59 -4.70 -35.32
N ILE A 101 20.55 -4.20 -36.01
CA ILE A 101 19.34 -3.66 -35.39
C ILE A 101 18.58 -4.75 -34.62
N GLY A 102 18.40 -5.93 -35.23
CA GLY A 102 17.72 -7.06 -34.60
C GLY A 102 18.41 -7.51 -33.31
N ASN A 103 19.74 -7.65 -33.34
CA ASN A 103 20.54 -8.00 -32.17
C ASN A 103 20.44 -6.94 -31.05
N ALA A 104 20.50 -5.67 -31.39
CA ALA A 104 20.37 -4.59 -30.42
C ALA A 104 18.99 -4.57 -29.77
N ARG A 105 17.91 -4.79 -30.53
CA ARG A 105 16.54 -4.91 -30.00
C ARG A 105 16.36 -6.11 -29.07
N LEU A 106 16.92 -7.26 -29.45
CA LEU A 106 16.89 -8.48 -28.62
C LEU A 106 17.65 -8.25 -27.30
N TYR A 107 18.82 -7.65 -27.37
CA TYR A 107 19.62 -7.34 -26.19
C TYR A 107 18.90 -6.36 -25.24
N GLU A 108 18.33 -5.30 -25.76
CA GLU A 108 17.58 -4.32 -24.97
C GLU A 108 16.33 -4.94 -24.31
N THR A 109 15.59 -5.78 -25.08
CA THR A 109 14.43 -6.50 -24.55
C THR A 109 14.84 -7.47 -23.44
N ALA A 110 15.94 -8.21 -23.62
CA ALA A 110 16.45 -9.13 -22.60
C ALA A 110 16.86 -8.38 -21.33
N ARG A 111 17.60 -7.27 -21.47
CA ARG A 111 18.05 -6.42 -20.37
C ARG A 111 16.86 -5.75 -19.64
N GLN A 112 15.84 -5.35 -20.39
CA GLN A 112 14.61 -4.81 -19.79
C GLN A 112 13.88 -5.87 -18.95
N ARG A 113 13.77 -7.11 -19.47
CA ARG A 113 13.18 -8.23 -18.73
C ARG A 113 13.97 -8.54 -17.45
N GLU A 114 15.29 -8.58 -17.54
CA GLU A 114 16.17 -8.81 -16.39
C GLU A 114 15.94 -7.78 -15.29
N ARG A 115 15.95 -6.48 -15.63
CA ARG A 115 15.67 -5.39 -14.67
C ARG A 115 14.31 -5.55 -13.99
N TRP A 116 13.27 -5.94 -14.74
CA TRP A 116 11.94 -6.14 -14.17
C TRP A 116 11.88 -7.36 -13.24
N ILE A 117 12.57 -8.46 -13.58
CA ILE A 117 12.65 -9.66 -12.73
C ILE A 117 13.40 -9.36 -11.44
N GLU A 118 14.57 -8.74 -11.53
CA GLU A 118 15.37 -8.36 -10.36
C GLU A 118 14.63 -7.37 -9.46
N GLY A 119 14.01 -6.35 -10.06
CA GLY A 119 13.23 -5.36 -9.33
C GLY A 119 12.00 -5.97 -8.64
N ALA A 120 11.28 -6.86 -9.30
CA ALA A 120 10.16 -7.58 -8.70
C ALA A 120 10.59 -8.47 -7.52
N ALA A 121 11.73 -9.16 -7.66
CA ALA A 121 12.28 -9.98 -6.58
C ALA A 121 12.72 -9.13 -5.39
N ALA A 122 13.37 -8.00 -5.63
CA ALA A 122 13.79 -7.06 -4.59
C ALA A 122 12.59 -6.49 -3.81
N ILE A 123 11.52 -6.09 -4.53
CA ILE A 123 10.29 -5.59 -3.93
C ILE A 123 9.60 -6.68 -3.13
N THR A 124 9.49 -7.90 -3.66
CA THR A 124 8.91 -9.04 -2.94
C THR A 124 9.66 -9.31 -1.63
N THR A 125 10.98 -9.28 -1.67
CA THR A 125 11.82 -9.45 -0.47
C THR A 125 11.58 -8.32 0.53
N ALA A 126 11.54 -7.06 0.07
CA ALA A 126 11.28 -5.90 0.93
C ALA A 126 9.89 -5.98 1.59
N LEU A 127 8.87 -6.44 0.86
CA LEU A 127 7.52 -6.62 1.39
C LEU A 127 7.45 -7.70 2.49
N LEU A 128 8.16 -8.80 2.31
CA LEU A 128 8.17 -9.90 3.29
C LEU A 128 9.03 -9.62 4.52
N THR A 129 9.98 -8.67 4.43
CA THR A 129 10.86 -8.27 5.55
C THR A 129 10.46 -6.95 6.19
N GLY A 130 9.52 -6.20 5.60
CA GLY A 130 9.07 -4.89 6.06
C GLY A 130 8.18 -4.97 7.30
N GLU A 131 8.20 -3.92 8.11
CA GLU A 131 7.51 -3.90 9.42
C GLU A 131 6.07 -3.39 9.38
N ARG A 132 5.61 -2.72 8.29
CA ARG A 132 4.28 -2.07 8.24
C ARG A 132 3.59 -2.25 6.89
N ALA A 133 2.29 -2.55 6.93
CA ALA A 133 1.46 -2.69 5.72
C ALA A 133 1.36 -1.38 4.89
N ALA A 134 1.39 -0.20 5.53
CA ALA A 134 1.39 1.08 4.82
C ALA A 134 2.68 1.29 4.02
N ASP A 135 3.83 0.87 4.58
CA ASP A 135 5.13 0.96 3.91
C ASP A 135 5.21 0.02 2.70
N ALA A 136 4.45 -1.09 2.73
CA ALA A 136 4.36 -2.05 1.63
C ALA A 136 3.78 -1.43 0.35
N LEU A 137 2.73 -0.63 0.45
CA LEU A 137 2.14 0.05 -0.72
C LEU A 137 3.09 1.11 -1.30
N VAL A 138 3.81 1.83 -0.44
CA VAL A 138 4.84 2.80 -0.86
C VAL A 138 5.95 2.08 -1.60
N THR A 139 6.45 0.98 -1.08
CA THR A 139 7.51 0.15 -1.70
C THR A 139 7.10 -0.33 -3.10
N VAL A 140 5.86 -0.81 -3.27
CA VAL A 140 5.34 -1.23 -4.59
C VAL A 140 5.24 -0.04 -5.54
N ALA A 141 4.69 1.09 -5.09
CA ALA A 141 4.51 2.28 -5.92
C ALA A 141 5.86 2.85 -6.39
N GLU A 142 6.83 2.95 -5.50
CA GLU A 142 8.17 3.47 -5.76
C GLU A 142 8.97 2.56 -6.70
N GLY A 143 8.98 1.25 -6.40
CA GLY A 143 9.68 0.28 -7.23
C GLY A 143 9.10 0.17 -8.63
N ALA A 144 7.77 0.12 -8.76
CA ALA A 144 7.10 0.10 -10.06
C ALA A 144 7.37 1.37 -10.87
N ARG A 145 7.34 2.56 -10.21
CA ARG A 145 7.68 3.83 -10.84
C ARG A 145 9.09 3.81 -11.43
N ALA A 146 10.06 3.34 -10.66
CA ALA A 146 11.46 3.25 -11.11
C ALA A 146 11.65 2.27 -12.27
N LEU A 147 11.01 1.09 -12.22
CA LEU A 147 11.09 0.07 -13.27
C LEU A 147 10.43 0.49 -14.58
N ALA A 148 9.29 1.19 -14.51
CA ALA A 148 8.53 1.65 -15.66
C ALA A 148 9.03 2.98 -16.24
N ASP A 149 10.01 3.62 -15.60
CA ASP A 149 10.42 4.99 -15.90
C ASP A 149 9.22 5.94 -15.96
N ALA A 150 8.37 5.83 -14.94
CA ALA A 150 7.15 6.61 -14.85
C ALA A 150 7.35 7.89 -14.04
N ALA A 151 6.58 8.94 -14.33
CA ALA A 151 6.58 10.19 -13.58
C ALA A 151 6.05 9.99 -12.15
N ALA A 152 5.07 9.10 -12.01
CA ALA A 152 4.53 8.70 -10.72
C ALA A 152 4.22 7.20 -10.65
N GLY A 153 4.31 6.64 -9.45
CA GLY A 153 3.74 5.34 -9.09
C GLY A 153 2.63 5.57 -8.07
N VAL A 154 1.42 5.18 -8.41
CA VAL A 154 0.22 5.52 -7.65
C VAL A 154 -0.55 4.26 -7.33
N ILE A 155 -0.97 4.11 -6.07
CA ILE A 155 -1.85 3.00 -5.69
C ILE A 155 -3.22 3.53 -5.29
N LEU A 156 -4.24 2.94 -5.91
CA LEU A 156 -5.64 3.20 -5.62
C LEU A 156 -6.25 2.01 -4.90
N GLN A 157 -7.11 2.30 -3.92
CA GLN A 157 -7.91 1.28 -3.22
C GLN A 157 -9.40 1.58 -3.35
N ARG A 158 -10.23 0.54 -3.18
CA ARG A 158 -11.69 0.67 -3.24
C ARG A 158 -12.22 1.48 -2.05
N THR A 159 -13.12 2.41 -2.34
CA THR A 159 -13.87 3.13 -1.31
C THR A 159 -15.16 2.38 -0.94
N ALA A 160 -15.71 2.66 0.23
CA ALA A 160 -17.01 2.12 0.65
C ALA A 160 -18.17 2.53 -0.28
N ALA A 161 -18.03 3.66 -0.98
CA ALA A 161 -18.99 4.17 -1.96
C ALA A 161 -18.93 3.45 -3.32
N GLY A 162 -18.00 2.48 -3.51
CA GLY A 162 -17.86 1.72 -4.74
C GLY A 162 -16.95 2.35 -5.79
N GLY A 163 -16.32 3.48 -5.50
CA GLY A 163 -15.26 4.09 -6.30
C GLY A 163 -13.88 3.60 -5.93
N MET A 164 -12.84 4.32 -6.38
CA MET A 164 -11.46 4.15 -5.94
C MET A 164 -10.87 5.47 -5.49
N GLU A 165 -9.94 5.41 -4.53
CA GLU A 165 -9.20 6.54 -3.99
C GLU A 165 -7.72 6.27 -4.07
N ILE A 166 -6.93 7.29 -4.42
CA ILE A 166 -5.48 7.25 -4.38
C ILE A 166 -5.03 7.32 -2.92
N VAL A 167 -4.52 6.20 -2.41
CA VAL A 167 -4.04 6.07 -1.03
C VAL A 167 -2.53 6.29 -0.90
N THR A 168 -1.78 6.13 -1.99
CA THR A 168 -0.32 6.24 -2.01
C THR A 168 0.14 6.78 -3.35
N ALA A 169 1.10 7.69 -3.33
CA ALA A 169 1.76 8.21 -4.52
C ALA A 169 3.26 8.38 -4.26
N SER A 170 4.09 7.84 -5.19
CA SER A 170 5.53 8.07 -5.27
C SER A 170 5.81 8.90 -6.51
N THR A 171 6.41 10.07 -6.35
CA THR A 171 6.74 11.01 -7.44
C THR A 171 8.16 11.52 -7.29
N TYR A 172 8.77 12.05 -8.36
CA TYR A 172 10.05 12.77 -8.27
C TYR A 172 9.88 14.19 -7.71
N GLU A 173 8.70 14.75 -7.87
CA GLU A 173 8.32 16.07 -7.38
C GLU A 173 7.31 15.93 -6.24
N ASP A 174 6.92 17.01 -5.59
CA ASP A 174 5.89 16.99 -4.57
C ASP A 174 4.61 16.34 -5.12
N PRO A 175 4.09 15.27 -4.48
CA PRO A 175 2.84 14.64 -4.89
C PRO A 175 1.66 15.64 -4.88
N GLY A 176 1.72 16.71 -4.10
CA GLY A 176 0.66 17.72 -4.02
C GLY A 176 -0.68 17.10 -3.61
N ASP A 177 -1.71 17.37 -4.43
CA ASP A 177 -3.10 16.93 -4.25
C ASP A 177 -3.43 15.56 -4.91
N ILE A 178 -2.44 14.77 -5.29
CA ILE A 178 -2.66 13.46 -5.93
C ILE A 178 -3.30 12.47 -4.93
N VAL A 179 -2.76 12.40 -3.70
CA VAL A 179 -3.30 11.51 -2.66
C VAL A 179 -4.66 12.04 -2.19
N GLY A 180 -5.63 11.15 -2.06
CA GLY A 180 -7.03 11.50 -1.77
C GLY A 180 -7.88 11.77 -3.02
N THR A 181 -7.28 11.80 -4.22
CA THR A 181 -8.05 11.90 -5.47
C THR A 181 -8.90 10.63 -5.65
N THR A 182 -10.18 10.83 -6.03
CA THR A 182 -11.13 9.74 -6.21
C THR A 182 -11.48 9.52 -7.67
N ILE A 183 -11.73 8.25 -8.02
CA ILE A 183 -12.39 7.84 -9.26
C ILE A 183 -13.82 7.45 -8.91
N GLU A 184 -14.78 8.14 -9.53
CA GLU A 184 -16.21 7.94 -9.29
C GLU A 184 -16.67 6.53 -9.71
N PRO A 185 -17.66 5.95 -8.99
CA PRO A 185 -18.29 4.70 -9.37
C PRO A 185 -18.88 4.77 -10.80
N GLY A 186 -18.66 3.72 -11.59
CA GLY A 186 -19.23 3.62 -12.94
C GLY A 186 -18.41 4.32 -14.02
N SER A 187 -17.26 4.92 -13.72
CA SER A 187 -16.36 5.39 -14.78
C SER A 187 -15.87 4.21 -15.65
N PRO A 188 -15.69 4.38 -16.96
CA PRO A 188 -15.27 3.29 -17.86
C PRO A 188 -13.95 2.64 -17.44
N VAL A 189 -13.00 3.44 -16.95
CA VAL A 189 -11.72 2.96 -16.40
C VAL A 189 -11.95 2.07 -15.19
N LEU A 190 -12.80 2.49 -14.26
CA LEU A 190 -13.08 1.72 -13.05
C LEU A 190 -13.78 0.40 -13.34
N VAL A 191 -14.74 0.39 -14.27
CA VAL A 191 -15.46 -0.83 -14.67
C VAL A 191 -14.48 -1.87 -15.22
N GLN A 192 -13.54 -1.48 -16.08
CA GLN A 192 -12.52 -2.34 -16.64
C GLN A 192 -11.57 -2.88 -15.54
N LEU A 193 -11.07 -2.01 -14.66
CA LEU A 193 -10.18 -2.39 -13.56
C LEU A 193 -10.85 -3.33 -12.54
N LEU A 194 -12.13 -3.11 -12.24
CA LEU A 194 -12.91 -3.99 -11.38
C LEU A 194 -13.15 -5.37 -12.01
N GLY A 195 -13.17 -5.43 -13.34
CA GLY A 195 -13.17 -6.67 -14.12
C GLY A 195 -11.84 -7.42 -14.11
N GLY A 196 -10.77 -6.84 -13.53
CA GLY A 196 -9.43 -7.43 -13.51
C GLY A 196 -8.63 -7.18 -14.78
N GLU A 197 -9.10 -6.29 -15.67
CA GLU A 197 -8.42 -5.98 -16.91
C GLU A 197 -7.57 -4.71 -16.77
N PRO A 198 -6.32 -4.73 -17.31
CA PRO A 198 -5.47 -3.53 -17.30
C PRO A 198 -6.02 -2.46 -18.27
N VAL A 199 -5.79 -1.19 -17.92
CA VAL A 199 -6.15 -0.04 -18.74
C VAL A 199 -4.88 0.64 -19.22
N PHE A 200 -4.80 0.86 -20.55
CA PHE A 200 -3.71 1.59 -21.19
C PHE A 200 -4.27 2.86 -21.83
N ILE A 201 -3.62 3.98 -21.56
CA ILE A 201 -3.98 5.32 -21.99
C ILE A 201 -2.77 5.92 -22.69
N ASP A 202 -2.93 6.38 -23.93
CA ASP A 202 -1.84 6.98 -24.70
C ASP A 202 -1.60 8.44 -24.32
N ASP A 203 -2.64 9.15 -23.85
CA ASP A 203 -2.51 10.49 -23.26
C ASP A 203 -3.64 10.75 -22.25
N SER A 204 -3.27 10.87 -20.97
CA SER A 204 -4.22 11.07 -19.88
C SER A 204 -4.97 12.41 -19.94
N ALA A 205 -4.36 13.44 -20.53
CA ALA A 205 -4.95 14.77 -20.60
C ALA A 205 -6.14 14.81 -21.55
N THR A 206 -6.10 14.04 -22.64
CA THR A 206 -7.08 14.08 -23.73
C THR A 206 -8.02 12.88 -23.78
N ASP A 207 -7.68 11.76 -23.12
CA ASP A 207 -8.53 10.55 -23.11
C ASP A 207 -9.84 10.81 -22.35
N PRO A 208 -11.02 10.64 -23.00
CA PRO A 208 -12.30 10.90 -22.37
C PRO A 208 -12.66 9.96 -21.22
N ARG A 209 -11.98 8.82 -21.11
CA ARG A 209 -12.16 7.87 -20.00
C ARG A 209 -11.54 8.37 -18.69
N MET A 210 -10.59 9.33 -18.77
CA MET A 210 -9.93 9.94 -17.63
C MET A 210 -10.77 11.09 -17.06
N THR A 211 -11.30 10.90 -15.86
CA THR A 211 -12.22 11.85 -15.21
C THR A 211 -11.61 12.61 -14.04
N THR A 212 -10.42 12.22 -13.58
CA THR A 212 -9.75 12.85 -12.43
C THR A 212 -9.23 14.25 -12.77
N HIS A 213 -9.24 15.16 -11.80
CA HIS A 213 -8.72 16.53 -11.99
C HIS A 213 -7.21 16.56 -12.27
N VAL A 214 -6.46 15.55 -11.79
CA VAL A 214 -5.01 15.44 -11.97
C VAL A 214 -4.58 14.96 -13.36
N ARG A 215 -5.53 14.54 -14.22
CA ARG A 215 -5.24 13.97 -15.55
C ARG A 215 -4.33 14.84 -16.41
N HIS A 216 -4.46 16.17 -16.32
CA HIS A 216 -3.69 17.13 -17.14
C HIS A 216 -2.19 17.20 -16.76
N ARG A 217 -1.81 16.63 -15.62
CA ARG A 217 -0.40 16.55 -15.18
C ARG A 217 0.36 15.41 -15.86
N PHE A 218 -0.35 14.51 -16.54
CA PHE A 218 0.19 13.25 -17.04
C PHE A 218 -0.11 13.04 -18.53
N GLY A 219 0.81 12.35 -19.20
CA GLY A 219 0.68 11.85 -20.56
C GLY A 219 0.28 10.38 -20.60
N PRO A 220 1.07 9.51 -21.26
CA PRO A 220 0.79 8.08 -21.34
C PRO A 220 0.70 7.45 -19.96
N SER A 221 -0.30 6.59 -19.76
CA SER A 221 -0.53 5.95 -18.46
C SER A 221 -0.92 4.48 -18.60
N MET A 222 -0.50 3.64 -17.67
CA MET A 222 -1.04 2.30 -17.52
C MET A 222 -1.57 2.11 -16.11
N MET A 223 -2.74 1.49 -16.01
CA MET A 223 -3.40 1.15 -14.76
C MET A 223 -3.55 -0.36 -14.69
N LEU A 224 -2.96 -0.95 -13.69
CA LEU A 224 -2.78 -2.40 -13.55
C LEU A 224 -3.52 -2.88 -12.31
N PRO A 225 -4.47 -3.82 -12.42
CA PRO A 225 -5.14 -4.36 -11.25
C PRO A 225 -4.16 -5.16 -10.39
N LEU A 226 -4.07 -4.84 -9.11
CA LEU A 226 -3.39 -5.65 -8.11
C LEU A 226 -4.38 -6.70 -7.61
N GLN A 227 -4.34 -7.89 -8.22
CA GLN A 227 -5.29 -8.95 -7.96
C GLN A 227 -4.59 -10.23 -7.49
N ALA A 228 -5.11 -10.83 -6.42
CA ALA A 228 -4.69 -12.14 -5.94
C ALA A 228 -5.92 -12.95 -5.53
N ASP A 229 -5.93 -14.25 -5.85
CA ASP A 229 -7.03 -15.19 -5.57
C ASP A 229 -8.42 -14.69 -6.04
N GLY A 230 -8.47 -14.02 -7.20
CA GLY A 230 -9.71 -13.44 -7.74
C GLY A 230 -10.21 -12.19 -7.03
N ARG A 231 -9.49 -11.69 -6.02
CA ARG A 231 -9.83 -10.48 -5.26
C ARG A 231 -8.96 -9.30 -5.69
N LEU A 232 -9.58 -8.20 -6.05
CA LEU A 232 -8.90 -6.93 -6.31
C LEU A 232 -8.50 -6.27 -4.98
N ILE A 233 -7.20 -6.13 -4.74
CA ILE A 233 -6.60 -5.48 -3.56
C ILE A 233 -6.52 -3.97 -3.78
N GLY A 234 -6.20 -3.58 -5.02
CA GLY A 234 -6.04 -2.19 -5.43
C GLY A 234 -5.70 -2.10 -6.90
N THR A 235 -5.29 -0.93 -7.34
CA THR A 235 -4.80 -0.67 -8.70
C THR A 235 -3.49 0.08 -8.62
N LEU A 236 -2.50 -0.37 -9.37
CA LEU A 236 -1.25 0.33 -9.59
C LEU A 236 -1.36 1.17 -10.87
N ALA A 237 -1.22 2.49 -10.75
CA ALA A 237 -1.18 3.39 -11.89
C ALA A 237 0.23 3.96 -12.08
N LEU A 238 0.69 3.94 -13.32
CA LEU A 238 2.04 4.37 -13.72
C LEU A 238 1.92 5.39 -14.87
N PRO A 239 1.64 6.65 -14.57
CA PRO A 239 1.62 7.71 -15.57
C PRO A 239 3.03 8.22 -15.90
N ARG A 240 3.27 8.54 -17.16
CA ARG A 240 4.45 9.27 -17.67
C ARG A 240 4.18 10.77 -17.74
N ARG A 241 5.22 11.56 -18.04
CA ARG A 241 5.09 13.00 -18.25
C ARG A 241 4.33 13.30 -19.54
N PRO A 242 3.67 14.45 -19.64
CA PRO A 242 3.12 14.90 -20.91
C PRO A 242 4.22 14.98 -21.99
N GLY A 243 3.93 14.41 -23.17
CA GLY A 243 4.87 14.38 -24.29
C GLY A 243 5.86 13.19 -24.29
N ASP A 244 5.89 12.39 -23.24
CA ASP A 244 6.64 11.14 -23.26
C ASP A 244 6.02 10.13 -24.24
N ARG A 245 6.81 9.17 -24.71
CA ARG A 245 6.32 8.09 -25.60
C ARG A 245 5.32 7.17 -24.87
N PRO A 246 4.34 6.62 -25.59
CA PRO A 246 3.46 5.57 -25.06
C PRO A 246 4.24 4.34 -24.60
N TYR A 247 3.64 3.57 -23.71
CA TYR A 247 4.19 2.30 -23.26
C TYR A 247 4.15 1.25 -24.37
N THR A 248 5.29 0.59 -24.62
CA THR A 248 5.39 -0.50 -25.60
C THR A 248 4.64 -1.75 -25.14
N SER A 249 4.38 -2.68 -26.06
CA SER A 249 3.75 -3.96 -25.72
C SER A 249 4.57 -4.77 -24.72
N VAL A 250 5.90 -4.70 -24.79
CA VAL A 250 6.82 -5.36 -23.85
C VAL A 250 6.71 -4.74 -22.46
N GLU A 251 6.73 -3.41 -22.36
CA GLU A 251 6.57 -2.71 -21.08
C GLU A 251 5.23 -3.01 -20.43
N ARG A 252 4.14 -3.00 -21.22
CA ARG A 252 2.78 -3.34 -20.74
C ARG A 252 2.73 -4.77 -20.18
N LEU A 253 3.33 -5.74 -20.89
CA LEU A 253 3.39 -7.14 -20.44
C LEU A 253 4.17 -7.28 -19.13
N LEU A 254 5.39 -6.71 -19.07
CA LEU A 254 6.26 -6.80 -17.90
C LEU A 254 5.64 -6.12 -16.68
N ALA A 255 5.03 -4.95 -16.85
CA ALA A 255 4.33 -4.24 -15.79
C ALA A 255 3.10 -5.00 -15.28
N THR A 256 2.35 -5.67 -16.18
CA THR A 256 1.22 -6.51 -15.80
C THR A 256 1.67 -7.74 -14.99
N GLN A 257 2.76 -8.39 -15.38
CA GLN A 257 3.34 -9.49 -14.62
C GLN A 257 3.83 -9.02 -13.25
N PHE A 258 4.50 -7.87 -13.19
CA PHE A 258 4.91 -7.25 -11.95
C PHE A 258 3.72 -6.97 -11.02
N ALA A 259 2.64 -6.38 -11.53
CA ALA A 259 1.44 -6.08 -10.74
C ALA A 259 0.84 -7.34 -10.11
N SER A 260 0.80 -8.45 -10.86
CA SER A 260 0.33 -9.74 -10.35
C SER A 260 1.23 -10.30 -9.25
N GLN A 261 2.56 -10.20 -9.40
CA GLN A 261 3.52 -10.63 -8.38
C GLN A 261 3.46 -9.75 -7.13
N ALA A 262 3.38 -8.42 -7.31
CA ALA A 262 3.24 -7.47 -6.21
C ALA A 262 1.95 -7.70 -5.42
N ALA A 263 0.84 -7.99 -6.09
CA ALA A 263 -0.42 -8.32 -5.44
C ALA A 263 -0.31 -9.57 -4.55
N LEU A 264 0.31 -10.64 -5.07
CA LEU A 264 0.56 -11.85 -4.28
C LEU A 264 1.47 -11.58 -3.08
N ALA A 265 2.55 -10.82 -3.29
CA ALA A 265 3.49 -10.46 -2.22
C ALA A 265 2.81 -9.61 -1.13
N LEU A 266 1.92 -8.68 -1.49
CA LEU A 266 1.13 -7.88 -0.54
C LEU A 266 0.21 -8.76 0.31
N VAL A 267 -0.48 -9.75 -0.29
CA VAL A 267 -1.32 -10.69 0.47
C VAL A 267 -0.50 -11.56 1.41
N LEU A 268 0.64 -12.06 0.96
CA LEU A 268 1.53 -12.86 1.80
C LEU A 268 2.09 -12.06 2.98
N ALA A 269 2.52 -10.81 2.72
CA ALA A 269 3.00 -9.91 3.76
C ALA A 269 1.90 -9.61 4.80
N ASP A 270 0.68 -9.30 4.38
CA ASP A 270 -0.47 -9.06 5.27
C ASP A 270 -0.81 -10.31 6.10
N ALA A 271 -0.82 -11.48 5.46
CA ALA A 271 -1.04 -12.75 6.15
C ALA A 271 0.06 -13.07 7.18
N GLN A 272 1.32 -12.78 6.86
CA GLN A 272 2.44 -12.97 7.78
C GLN A 272 2.33 -12.03 8.98
N HIS A 273 2.12 -10.73 8.76
CA HIS A 273 1.91 -9.75 9.84
C HIS A 273 0.72 -10.11 10.74
N SER A 274 -0.37 -10.60 10.13
CA SER A 274 -1.53 -11.05 10.90
C SER A 274 -1.23 -12.25 11.78
N ARG A 275 -0.44 -13.22 11.29
CA ARG A 275 0.02 -14.37 12.08
C ARG A 275 0.94 -13.97 13.22
N GLU A 276 1.89 -13.09 12.97
CA GLU A 276 2.81 -12.57 14.00
C GLU A 276 2.03 -11.84 15.11
N ARG A 277 1.04 -11.03 14.74
CA ARG A 277 0.17 -10.36 15.72
C ARG A 277 -0.63 -11.38 16.54
N LEU A 278 -1.21 -12.40 15.91
CA LEU A 278 -1.94 -13.47 16.61
C LEU A 278 -1.01 -14.24 17.55
N ALA A 279 0.19 -14.61 17.13
CA ALA A 279 1.15 -15.30 17.98
C ALA A 279 1.52 -14.47 19.23
N VAL A 280 1.70 -13.16 19.10
CA VAL A 280 1.93 -12.27 20.25
C VAL A 280 0.72 -12.27 21.20
N TYR A 281 -0.52 -12.28 20.68
CA TYR A 281 -1.71 -12.35 21.52
C TYR A 281 -1.82 -13.68 22.25
N GLU A 282 -1.60 -14.79 21.55
CA GLU A 282 -1.62 -16.13 22.14
C GLU A 282 -0.56 -16.28 23.25
N ASP A 283 0.62 -15.73 23.03
CA ASP A 283 1.71 -15.76 24.02
C ASP A 283 1.38 -14.92 25.26
N ARG A 284 0.83 -13.72 25.08
CA ARG A 284 0.36 -12.88 26.19
C ARG A 284 -0.75 -13.54 26.99
N ASP A 285 -1.70 -14.19 26.32
CA ASP A 285 -2.82 -14.86 26.98
C ASP A 285 -2.34 -16.13 27.74
N ARG A 286 -1.33 -16.83 27.20
CA ARG A 286 -0.67 -17.94 27.89
C ARG A 286 0.04 -17.45 29.16
N ILE A 287 0.87 -16.40 29.04
CA ILE A 287 1.60 -15.83 30.20
C ILE A 287 0.61 -15.36 31.27
N ALA A 288 -0.47 -14.70 30.89
CA ALA A 288 -1.51 -14.24 31.82
C ALA A 288 -2.15 -15.40 32.59
N ARG A 289 -2.47 -16.50 31.90
CA ARG A 289 -3.01 -17.72 32.56
C ARG A 289 -1.97 -18.35 33.50
N ASP A 290 -0.74 -18.52 33.06
CA ASP A 290 0.32 -19.11 33.87
C ASP A 290 0.59 -18.30 35.15
N LEU A 291 0.58 -16.95 35.04
CA LEU A 291 0.70 -16.05 36.18
C LEU A 291 -0.49 -16.18 37.14
N HIS A 292 -1.71 -16.26 36.61
CA HIS A 292 -2.91 -16.42 37.44
C HIS A 292 -2.88 -17.75 38.18
N ASP A 293 -2.63 -18.85 37.48
CA ASP A 293 -2.75 -20.22 38.08
C ASP A 293 -1.59 -20.55 39.02
N LEU A 294 -0.38 -20.10 38.70
CA LEU A 294 0.80 -20.46 39.49
C LEU A 294 1.09 -19.45 40.61
N VAL A 295 1.03 -18.14 40.30
CA VAL A 295 1.47 -17.09 41.23
C VAL A 295 0.33 -16.68 42.13
N VAL A 296 -0.82 -16.31 41.62
CA VAL A 296 -1.95 -15.83 42.40
C VAL A 296 -2.46 -16.91 43.33
N GLN A 297 -2.59 -18.17 42.89
CA GLN A 297 -3.03 -19.26 43.74
C GLN A 297 -2.04 -19.56 44.87
N ARG A 298 -0.72 -19.52 44.63
CA ARG A 298 0.30 -19.72 45.67
C ARG A 298 0.30 -18.59 46.69
N LEU A 299 0.21 -17.34 46.25
CA LEU A 299 0.13 -16.18 47.14
C LEU A 299 -1.13 -16.24 48.01
N PHE A 300 -2.27 -16.64 47.45
CA PHE A 300 -3.52 -16.83 48.19
C PHE A 300 -3.38 -17.90 49.27
N ALA A 301 -2.80 -19.07 48.91
CA ALA A 301 -2.58 -20.17 49.87
C ALA A 301 -1.65 -19.74 51.00
N THR A 302 -0.60 -18.98 50.71
CA THR A 302 0.34 -18.45 51.72
C THR A 302 -0.34 -17.41 52.62
N GLY A 303 -1.16 -16.53 52.07
CA GLY A 303 -1.97 -15.57 52.84
C GLY A 303 -2.92 -16.27 53.82
N MET A 304 -3.64 -17.28 53.36
CA MET A 304 -4.53 -18.10 54.24
C MET A 304 -3.76 -18.81 55.35
N MET A 305 -2.54 -19.33 55.07
CA MET A 305 -1.70 -19.94 56.10
C MET A 305 -1.27 -18.90 57.15
N LEU A 306 -0.86 -17.72 56.74
CA LEU A 306 -0.48 -16.62 57.63
C LEU A 306 -1.66 -16.16 58.51
N GLU A 307 -2.84 -15.93 57.90
CA GLU A 307 -4.04 -15.59 58.66
C GLU A 307 -4.44 -16.70 59.67
N SER A 308 -4.35 -17.97 59.27
CA SER A 308 -4.60 -19.10 60.19
C SER A 308 -3.63 -19.16 61.34
N THR A 309 -2.36 -18.81 61.08
CA THR A 309 -1.31 -18.75 62.11
C THR A 309 -1.58 -17.57 63.05
N GLN A 310 -1.90 -16.41 62.55
CA GLN A 310 -2.24 -15.22 63.34
C GLN A 310 -3.41 -15.47 64.31
N ARG A 311 -4.45 -16.19 63.87
CA ARG A 311 -5.61 -16.56 64.73
C ARG A 311 -5.29 -17.61 65.82
N ARG A 312 -4.18 -18.37 65.71
CA ARG A 312 -3.78 -19.44 66.63
C ARG A 312 -2.73 -19.01 67.62
N THR A 313 -2.07 -17.89 67.36
CA THR A 313 -0.95 -17.44 68.19
C THR A 313 -1.46 -16.48 69.26
N ASP A 314 -1.41 -16.93 70.51
CA ASP A 314 -1.72 -16.12 71.71
C ASP A 314 -0.45 -15.33 72.18
N GLU A 315 0.46 -15.03 71.26
CA GLU A 315 1.76 -14.39 71.53
C GLU A 315 1.70 -12.90 71.36
N SER A 316 2.64 -12.22 71.99
CA SER A 316 2.86 -10.78 72.15
C SER A 316 2.31 -9.90 70.99
N ASP A 317 1.79 -8.70 71.33
CA ASP A 317 1.26 -7.71 70.35
C ASP A 317 2.19 -7.45 69.17
N GLU A 318 3.49 -7.60 69.31
CA GLU A 318 4.51 -7.38 68.28
C GLU A 318 4.50 -8.45 67.19
N ALA A 319 4.29 -9.74 67.55
CA ALA A 319 4.20 -10.85 66.60
C ALA A 319 2.88 -10.77 65.79
N HIS A 320 1.81 -10.33 66.45
CA HIS A 320 0.52 -10.14 65.79
C HIS A 320 0.53 -9.01 64.78
N GLU A 321 1.23 -7.86 65.12
CA GLU A 321 1.43 -6.78 64.16
C GLU A 321 2.35 -7.14 62.99
N LEU A 322 3.38 -7.95 63.19
CA LEU A 322 4.26 -8.43 62.13
C LEU A 322 3.51 -9.34 61.12
N LEU A 323 2.69 -10.27 61.62
CA LEU A 323 1.86 -11.13 60.79
C LEU A 323 0.79 -10.34 60.03
N GLY A 324 0.17 -9.35 60.65
CA GLY A 324 -0.79 -8.47 60.00
C GLY A 324 -0.15 -7.70 58.80
N ARG A 325 1.03 -7.13 59.04
CA ARG A 325 1.79 -6.43 57.94
C ARG A 325 2.17 -7.39 56.81
N ALA A 326 2.54 -8.63 57.09
CA ALA A 326 2.87 -9.62 56.06
C ALA A 326 1.64 -10.04 55.24
N VAL A 327 0.47 -10.13 55.85
CA VAL A 327 -0.80 -10.41 55.16
C VAL A 327 -1.19 -9.23 54.27
N ASP A 328 -1.08 -8.00 54.76
CA ASP A 328 -1.38 -6.80 54.00
C ASP A 328 -0.45 -6.66 52.78
N GLU A 329 0.84 -6.93 52.94
CA GLU A 329 1.84 -6.90 51.86
C GLU A 329 1.58 -7.98 50.80
N LEU A 330 1.18 -9.18 51.23
CA LEU A 330 0.76 -10.24 50.33
C LEU A 330 -0.51 -9.86 49.53
N GLN A 331 -1.49 -9.26 50.17
CA GLN A 331 -2.71 -8.78 49.50
C GLN A 331 -2.38 -7.69 48.46
N SER A 332 -1.49 -6.75 48.82
CA SER A 332 -1.00 -5.74 47.89
C SER A 332 -0.32 -6.37 46.68
N THR A 333 0.58 -7.33 46.88
CA THR A 333 1.27 -8.05 45.83
C THR A 333 0.30 -8.82 44.91
N ILE A 334 -0.74 -9.46 45.48
CA ILE A 334 -1.78 -10.13 44.71
C ILE A 334 -2.51 -9.12 43.79
N GLN A 335 -2.80 -7.92 44.28
CA GLN A 335 -3.45 -6.90 43.47
C GLN A 335 -2.54 -6.37 42.37
N GLU A 336 -1.24 -6.19 42.65
CA GLU A 336 -0.26 -5.79 41.64
C GLU A 336 -0.13 -6.84 40.52
N VAL A 337 -0.04 -8.11 40.87
CA VAL A 337 0.02 -9.21 39.90
C VAL A 337 -1.27 -9.28 39.07
N ARG A 338 -2.45 -9.15 39.68
CA ARG A 338 -3.72 -9.10 38.95
C ARG A 338 -3.77 -7.95 37.98
N THR A 339 -3.27 -6.78 38.37
CA THR A 339 -3.19 -5.59 37.50
C THR A 339 -2.25 -5.83 36.32
N ALA A 340 -1.10 -6.48 36.55
CA ALA A 340 -0.15 -6.85 35.50
C ALA A 340 -0.74 -7.88 34.52
N ILE A 341 -1.42 -8.91 35.03
CA ILE A 341 -2.13 -9.91 34.21
C ILE A 341 -3.17 -9.23 33.32
N PHE A 342 -3.94 -8.31 33.89
CA PHE A 342 -4.95 -7.57 33.15
C PHE A 342 -4.35 -6.68 32.06
N ALA A 343 -3.22 -6.03 32.34
CA ALA A 343 -2.49 -5.24 31.33
C ALA A 343 -1.95 -6.11 30.17
N LEU A 344 -1.55 -7.35 30.43
CA LEU A 344 -1.11 -8.29 29.40
C LEU A 344 -2.25 -8.76 28.51
N GLN A 345 -3.47 -8.87 29.04
CA GLN A 345 -4.66 -9.29 28.28
C GLN A 345 -5.29 -8.15 27.47
N GLN A 346 -4.90 -6.89 27.72
CA GLN A 346 -5.40 -5.78 26.92
C GLN A 346 -4.77 -5.77 25.52
N PRO A 347 -5.57 -5.57 24.44
CA PRO A 347 -5.03 -5.34 23.11
C PRO A 347 -4.18 -4.06 23.09
N PRO A 348 -3.10 -4.02 22.28
CA PRO A 348 -2.25 -2.82 22.16
C PRO A 348 -3.06 -1.59 21.73
N ALA A 349 -2.53 -0.40 22.05
CA ALA A 349 -3.19 0.90 21.85
C ALA A 349 -3.56 1.28 20.39
N GLU A 350 -3.22 0.46 19.42
CA GLU A 350 -3.62 0.59 17.99
C GLU A 350 -5.04 0.07 17.72
N ALA A 351 -5.87 -0.02 18.72
CA ALA A 351 -7.21 -0.54 18.64
C ALA A 351 -8.27 0.53 18.34
N PRO A 352 -9.48 0.11 18.03
CA PRO A 352 -10.35 0.55 16.97
C PRO A 352 -10.75 2.01 17.07
N THR A 353 -10.83 2.67 15.92
CA THR A 353 -11.35 4.02 15.68
C THR A 353 -12.85 4.16 16.01
N THR A 354 -13.58 3.06 16.26
CA THR A 354 -15.03 3.07 16.53
C THR A 354 -15.35 3.50 17.97
N LEU A 355 -16.50 4.15 18.16
CA LEU A 355 -16.96 4.58 19.49
C LEU A 355 -17.15 3.39 20.44
N ARG A 356 -17.70 2.26 19.95
CA ARG A 356 -17.81 1.01 20.75
C ARG A 356 -16.47 0.57 21.29
N GLY A 357 -15.44 0.55 20.44
CA GLY A 357 -14.10 0.16 20.86
C GLY A 357 -13.50 1.12 21.89
N LYS A 358 -13.73 2.44 21.73
CA LYS A 358 -13.28 3.45 22.68
C LYS A 358 -13.98 3.27 24.05
N VAL A 359 -15.29 3.04 24.07
CA VAL A 359 -16.07 2.79 25.29
C VAL A 359 -15.61 1.52 26.00
N LEU A 360 -15.50 0.39 25.26
CA LEU A 360 -15.04 -0.88 25.83
C LEU A 360 -13.64 -0.79 26.43
N ARG A 361 -12.75 -0.01 25.85
CA ARG A 361 -11.41 0.26 26.37
C ARG A 361 -11.44 1.01 27.71
N GLU A 362 -12.23 2.08 27.79
CA GLU A 362 -12.38 2.85 29.04
C GLU A 362 -13.00 1.98 30.15
N THR A 363 -13.98 1.16 29.81
CA THR A 363 -14.62 0.22 30.76
C THR A 363 -13.65 -0.85 31.23
N ALA A 364 -12.87 -1.41 30.31
CA ALA A 364 -11.86 -2.41 30.64
C ALA A 364 -10.74 -1.80 31.52
N ALA A 365 -10.28 -0.60 31.26
CA ALA A 365 -9.30 0.10 32.12
C ALA A 365 -9.82 0.34 33.53
N ALA A 366 -11.12 0.64 33.69
CA ALA A 366 -11.74 0.86 34.98
C ALA A 366 -11.93 -0.42 35.81
N SER A 367 -12.00 -1.61 35.19
CA SER A 367 -12.20 -2.86 35.92
C SER A 367 -11.08 -3.18 36.90
N ALA A 368 -9.84 -2.73 36.59
CA ALA A 368 -8.71 -2.85 37.50
C ALA A 368 -8.88 -2.04 38.79
N LEU A 369 -9.53 -0.88 38.70
CA LEU A 369 -9.82 0.00 39.82
C LEU A 369 -11.06 -0.43 40.60
N LEU A 370 -12.02 -1.05 39.94
CA LEU A 370 -13.30 -1.49 40.50
C LEU A 370 -13.20 -2.89 41.16
N GLY A 371 -12.22 -3.72 40.77
CA GLY A 371 -12.08 -5.09 41.23
C GLY A 371 -13.05 -6.08 40.57
N PHE A 372 -13.90 -5.62 39.64
CA PHE A 372 -14.83 -6.43 38.85
C PHE A 372 -14.99 -5.84 37.45
N GLN A 373 -15.49 -6.63 36.50
CA GLN A 373 -15.73 -6.16 35.13
C GLN A 373 -17.13 -5.57 34.97
N PRO A 374 -17.27 -4.26 34.65
CA PRO A 374 -18.56 -3.66 34.34
C PRO A 374 -19.20 -4.26 33.09
N SER A 375 -20.52 -4.42 33.10
CA SER A 375 -21.29 -4.85 31.92
C SER A 375 -21.52 -3.66 31.00
N THR A 376 -21.28 -3.84 29.69
CA THR A 376 -21.46 -2.75 28.71
C THR A 376 -22.46 -3.16 27.63
N HIS A 377 -23.50 -2.33 27.43
CA HIS A 377 -24.56 -2.53 26.46
C HIS A 377 -24.64 -1.40 25.47
N PHE A 378 -24.83 -1.73 24.19
CA PHE A 378 -25.03 -0.76 23.11
C PHE A 378 -26.39 -0.96 22.47
N LYS A 379 -27.20 0.11 22.37
CA LYS A 379 -28.49 0.10 21.72
C LYS A 379 -28.46 0.98 20.48
N GLY A 380 -28.68 0.36 19.32
CA GLY A 380 -28.65 1.01 18.02
C GLY A 380 -27.24 1.08 17.38
N PRO A 381 -27.12 1.68 16.19
CA PRO A 381 -25.88 1.79 15.41
C PRO A 381 -24.99 2.96 15.88
N VAL A 382 -24.48 2.87 17.11
CA VAL A 382 -23.70 3.94 17.77
C VAL A 382 -22.47 4.39 16.98
N ASP A 383 -21.80 3.46 16.29
CA ASP A 383 -20.59 3.78 15.50
C ASP A 383 -20.91 4.57 14.22
N ALA A 384 -22.13 4.46 13.69
CA ALA A 384 -22.58 5.14 12.48
C ALA A 384 -23.24 6.50 12.76
N LEU A 385 -23.89 6.65 13.92
CA LEU A 385 -24.69 7.83 14.24
C LEU A 385 -23.97 8.86 15.12
N VAL A 386 -22.97 8.46 15.90
CA VAL A 386 -22.30 9.36 16.84
C VAL A 386 -21.05 9.97 16.22
N PRO A 387 -21.04 11.28 15.89
CA PRO A 387 -19.87 11.94 15.35
C PRO A 387 -18.78 12.12 16.41
N ASP A 388 -17.51 12.24 15.99
CA ASP A 388 -16.37 12.39 16.90
C ASP A 388 -16.47 13.60 17.85
N GLN A 389 -17.16 14.67 17.44
CA GLN A 389 -17.43 15.85 18.27
C GLN A 389 -18.28 15.50 19.50
N VAL A 390 -19.17 14.52 19.39
CA VAL A 390 -20.05 14.04 20.49
C VAL A 390 -19.39 12.86 21.22
N ALA A 391 -18.60 12.05 20.52
CA ALA A 391 -17.90 10.90 21.11
C ALA A 391 -16.89 11.32 22.21
N THR A 392 -16.16 12.40 22.03
CA THR A 392 -15.17 12.88 23.00
C THR A 392 -15.77 13.33 24.34
N PRO A 393 -16.84 14.16 24.36
CA PRO A 393 -17.57 14.45 25.60
C PRO A 393 -18.19 13.22 26.27
N LEU A 394 -18.75 12.27 25.49
CA LEU A 394 -19.31 11.01 26.01
C LEU A 394 -18.24 10.20 26.76
N LEU A 395 -17.07 9.99 26.16
CA LEU A 395 -15.95 9.29 26.82
C LEU A 395 -15.46 10.01 28.07
N THR A 396 -15.47 11.32 28.08
CA THR A 396 -15.12 12.12 29.27
C THR A 396 -16.14 11.92 30.38
N ALA A 397 -17.44 11.89 30.05
CA ALA A 397 -18.52 11.61 31.00
C ALA A 397 -18.41 10.18 31.55
N LEU A 398 -18.12 9.19 30.68
CA LEU A 398 -17.88 7.81 31.10
C LEU A 398 -16.72 7.67 32.09
N ARG A 399 -15.55 8.27 31.79
CA ARG A 399 -14.38 8.27 32.69
C ARG A 399 -14.73 8.85 34.07
N ARG A 400 -15.45 9.97 34.09
CA ARG A 400 -15.89 10.58 35.36
C ARG A 400 -16.82 9.68 36.14
N ALA A 401 -17.79 9.04 35.48
CA ALA A 401 -18.70 8.10 36.11
C ALA A 401 -17.96 6.88 36.69
N LEU A 402 -17.05 6.29 35.95
CA LEU A 402 -16.23 5.16 36.38
C LEU A 402 -15.33 5.51 37.55
N THR A 403 -14.68 6.69 37.51
CA THR A 403 -13.85 7.18 38.63
C THR A 403 -14.69 7.46 39.87
N THR A 404 -15.91 7.92 39.71
CA THR A 404 -16.83 8.14 40.83
C THR A 404 -17.27 6.83 41.45
N ALA A 405 -17.59 5.83 40.61
CA ALA A 405 -17.97 4.49 41.07
C ALA A 405 -16.82 3.78 41.81
N SER A 406 -15.57 3.90 41.33
CA SER A 406 -14.40 3.28 41.97
C SER A 406 -14.04 3.84 43.35
N ARG A 407 -14.47 5.07 43.65
CA ARG A 407 -14.25 5.72 44.97
C ARG A 407 -15.36 5.42 46.00
N ARG A 408 -16.45 4.73 45.59
CA ARG A 408 -17.55 4.39 46.51
C ARG A 408 -17.33 2.98 47.06
N PRO A 409 -17.31 2.78 48.38
CA PRO A 409 -17.24 1.45 48.98
C PRO A 409 -18.54 0.71 48.72
N GLY A 410 -18.48 -0.60 48.51
CA GLY A 410 -19.63 -1.50 48.39
C GLY A 410 -20.26 -1.61 46.99
N VAL A 411 -19.69 -1.02 45.96
CA VAL A 411 -20.13 -1.24 44.56
C VAL A 411 -19.63 -2.58 44.09
N SER A 412 -20.54 -3.52 43.87
CA SER A 412 -20.24 -4.89 43.41
C SER A 412 -20.63 -5.14 41.95
N ARG A 413 -21.47 -4.31 41.38
CA ARG A 413 -21.93 -4.39 39.98
C ARG A 413 -22.06 -3.00 39.37
N LEU A 414 -21.66 -2.88 38.10
CA LEU A 414 -21.81 -1.65 37.31
C LEU A 414 -22.29 -2.01 35.91
N GLU A 415 -23.38 -1.36 35.47
CA GLU A 415 -23.93 -1.52 34.12
C GLU A 415 -23.83 -0.21 33.36
N ILE A 416 -23.23 -0.27 32.17
CA ILE A 416 -23.01 0.87 31.27
C ILE A 416 -23.83 0.67 30.02
N THR A 417 -24.72 1.62 29.72
CA THR A 417 -25.55 1.57 28.51
C THR A 417 -25.28 2.81 27.66
N VAL A 418 -24.94 2.60 26.38
CA VAL A 418 -24.92 3.67 25.36
C VAL A 418 -26.06 3.43 24.38
N ASP A 419 -27.02 4.36 24.36
CA ASP A 419 -28.30 4.24 23.63
C ASP A 419 -28.50 5.41 22.65
N VAL A 420 -28.69 5.10 21.35
CA VAL A 420 -29.00 6.05 20.28
C VAL A 420 -30.39 5.80 19.68
N THR A 421 -31.22 4.93 20.32
CA THR A 421 -32.53 4.53 19.78
C THR A 421 -33.69 5.38 20.29
N ARG A 422 -33.49 6.20 21.31
CA ARG A 422 -34.56 6.98 21.96
C ARG A 422 -34.36 8.46 21.67
N PRO A 423 -35.20 9.08 20.80
CA PRO A 423 -35.15 10.52 20.59
C PRO A 423 -35.59 11.31 21.83
N LEU A 424 -35.22 12.58 21.86
CA LEU A 424 -35.74 13.54 22.85
C LEU A 424 -37.24 13.76 22.65
N SER A 425 -37.92 14.34 23.68
CA SER A 425 -39.34 14.68 23.63
C SER A 425 -39.69 15.67 22.50
N ASP A 426 -38.71 16.35 21.93
CA ASP A 426 -38.84 17.27 20.79
C ASP A 426 -38.53 16.61 19.44
N GLY A 427 -38.30 15.27 19.41
CA GLY A 427 -38.06 14.47 18.19
C GLY A 427 -36.63 14.50 17.66
N ARG A 428 -35.70 15.16 18.34
CA ARG A 428 -34.26 15.16 17.94
C ARG A 428 -33.57 13.85 18.36
N ASP A 429 -32.72 13.32 17.48
CA ASP A 429 -31.91 12.18 17.79
C ASP A 429 -30.87 12.54 18.86
N VAL A 430 -30.61 11.61 19.79
CA VAL A 430 -29.74 11.84 20.94
C VAL A 430 -28.95 10.57 21.26
N VAL A 431 -27.70 10.74 21.68
CA VAL A 431 -26.95 9.68 22.35
C VAL A 431 -27.08 9.86 23.85
N ARG A 432 -27.41 8.75 24.53
CA ARG A 432 -27.53 8.69 25.99
C ARG A 432 -26.53 7.68 26.55
N LEU A 433 -25.75 8.12 27.52
CA LEU A 433 -24.90 7.27 28.35
C LEU A 433 -25.57 7.13 29.72
N THR A 434 -25.77 5.90 30.17
CA THR A 434 -26.25 5.58 31.52
C THR A 434 -25.24 4.66 32.18
N VAL A 435 -24.89 4.98 33.42
CA VAL A 435 -23.97 4.16 34.24
C VAL A 435 -24.69 3.90 35.56
N ASP A 436 -25.18 2.68 35.73
CA ASP A 436 -25.94 2.23 36.90
C ASP A 436 -25.11 1.28 37.73
N GLY A 437 -24.96 1.57 39.01
CA GLY A 437 -24.23 0.73 39.98
C GLY A 437 -25.14 0.29 41.12
N ASP A 438 -24.97 -1.00 41.50
CA ASP A 438 -25.62 -1.57 42.68
C ASP A 438 -24.73 -1.34 43.92
N SER A 439 -25.33 -1.05 45.06
CA SER A 439 -24.63 -0.88 46.33
C SER A 439 -25.30 -1.78 47.37
N ASP A 440 -24.51 -2.58 48.09
CA ASP A 440 -24.97 -3.46 49.14
C ASP A 440 -25.70 -2.77 50.35
N ASP A 441 -25.46 -1.47 50.49
CA ASP A 441 -26.18 -0.63 51.45
C ASP A 441 -27.40 -0.01 50.73
N ASN A 442 -28.57 -0.40 51.10
CA ASN A 442 -29.92 -0.05 50.65
C ASN A 442 -30.20 1.47 50.51
N VAL A 443 -29.23 2.29 50.24
CA VAL A 443 -29.24 3.75 50.05
C VAL A 443 -28.77 4.11 48.63
N GLY A 444 -29.70 4.04 47.70
CA GLY A 444 -29.64 4.71 46.39
C GLY A 444 -28.53 4.28 45.46
N GLY A 445 -28.83 3.45 44.44
CA GLY A 445 -27.93 3.09 43.36
C GLY A 445 -27.28 4.29 42.70
N THR A 446 -26.04 4.12 42.17
CA THR A 446 -25.30 5.18 41.47
C THR A 446 -25.80 5.27 40.02
N ALA A 447 -26.81 6.08 39.75
CA ALA A 447 -27.19 6.35 38.36
C ALA A 447 -26.55 7.65 37.89
N VAL A 448 -25.61 7.55 36.95
CA VAL A 448 -25.10 8.71 36.21
C VAL A 448 -25.64 8.67 34.79
N SER A 449 -26.43 9.69 34.43
CA SER A 449 -26.97 9.84 33.07
C SER A 449 -26.36 11.07 32.42
N TRP A 450 -25.85 10.90 31.18
CA TRP A 450 -25.39 11.97 30.32
C TRP A 450 -26.05 11.82 28.94
N GLN A 451 -26.39 12.92 28.29
CA GLN A 451 -26.97 12.91 26.94
C GLN A 451 -26.50 14.10 26.12
N SER A 452 -26.45 13.92 24.81
CA SER A 452 -26.14 14.97 23.83
C SER A 452 -26.92 14.75 22.54
N PRO A 453 -27.40 15.81 21.87
CA PRO A 453 -27.94 15.71 20.53
C PRO A 453 -26.87 15.10 19.56
N LEU A 454 -27.35 14.37 18.56
CA LEU A 454 -26.55 13.80 17.49
C LEU A 454 -26.42 14.76 16.33
#